data_9b8206100bc2cdbf508d81fd3301360e
#
_entry.id   9b8206100bc2cdbf508d81fd3301360e
#
_cell.length_a   1.000
_cell.length_b   1.000
_cell.length_c   1.000
_cell.angle_alpha   90.00
_cell.angle_beta   90.00
_cell.angle_gamma   90.00
#
_symmetry.space_group_name_H-M   'P 1'
#
loop_
_entity.id
_entity.type
_entity.pdbx_description
1 polymer ?
#
loop_
_entity_poly.entity_id
_entity_poly.type
_entity_poly.pdbx_seq_one_letter_code
_entity_poly.pdbx_strand_id
1 'polypeptide(L)'
;MFKNLRWTIVFLLFMVFMINYLDRVALSITVPMIEKDLMLNAEQFGLIFGSFFFGYAIFNFIGGLAVDRYGPTLVLGIAVALWSIFCGMTAFATGFYSMLILRILFGMAEGPISSSANKMINGWFPKKQAATAMGLLSAGSPLGGAVAGPIVGYLALAFGWRMAFMIICSIGIVWMLVWFFVVADNPAKSKHVSENELALINKLKEEKISEEEELSDAAHGLGYYLKQPIILVTAFAFFCYNYILFFFLSWFPAYLVQAHNLNIKEMSLTTMIPWIVGFVGLALGGYISDKIFNITGKLLLSRKIVLVTSLLAAAICVALAGTVSSVVPAVMLMSVSIFFLYITGAIYWAIIQDVVHKSRVGGASGFVHMIGSVSGIIGPVVTGYIVQNTGKFDSAFILAGGVAALGAVLVLLVIKAPRNAAQPQISKH
;
A
#
# COMPACT_ATOMS: atom_id res chain seq x y z
N MET A 1 11.58 -23.77 19.30
CA MET A 1 11.91 -22.52 19.96
C MET A 1 12.61 -21.63 18.93
N PHE A 2 12.02 -20.48 18.58
CA PHE A 2 12.56 -19.60 17.52
C PHE A 2 13.77 -18.84 18.07
N LYS A 3 14.93 -18.90 17.39
CA LYS A 3 16.16 -18.23 17.85
C LYS A 3 16.05 -16.69 17.87
N ASN A 4 15.15 -16.10 17.02
CA ASN A 4 14.87 -14.67 16.93
C ASN A 4 13.37 -14.46 16.62
N LEU A 5 12.52 -14.55 17.62
CA LEU A 5 11.05 -14.50 17.45
C LEU A 5 10.58 -13.18 16.82
N ARG A 6 11.21 -12.04 17.14
CA ARG A 6 10.86 -10.74 16.56
C ARG A 6 11.00 -10.72 15.03
N TRP A 7 12.02 -11.37 14.47
CA TRP A 7 12.18 -11.46 13.01
C TRP A 7 11.23 -12.47 12.38
N THR A 8 10.83 -13.50 13.13
CA THR A 8 9.73 -14.41 12.73
C THR A 8 8.42 -13.65 12.63
N ILE A 9 8.14 -12.72 13.56
CA ILE A 9 6.96 -11.85 13.51
C ILE A 9 7.01 -10.94 12.26
N VAL A 10 8.17 -10.36 11.94
CA VAL A 10 8.34 -9.58 10.69
C VAL A 10 8.07 -10.45 9.46
N PHE A 11 8.56 -11.68 9.43
CA PHE A 11 8.30 -12.61 8.34
C PHE A 11 6.80 -12.95 8.22
N LEU A 12 6.11 -13.22 9.33
CA LEU A 12 4.67 -13.44 9.32
C LEU A 12 3.92 -12.19 8.84
N LEU A 13 4.32 -11.00 9.28
CA LEU A 13 3.74 -9.76 8.80
C LEU A 13 4.03 -9.54 7.31
N PHE A 14 5.23 -9.83 6.83
CA PHE A 14 5.56 -9.83 5.40
C PHE A 14 4.63 -10.76 4.60
N MET A 15 4.44 -12.00 5.10
CA MET A 15 3.54 -12.97 4.47
C MET A 15 2.09 -12.49 4.43
N VAL A 16 1.59 -11.85 5.48
CA VAL A 16 0.21 -11.33 5.49
C VAL A 16 0.04 -10.14 4.54
N PHE A 17 1.06 -9.29 4.36
CA PHE A 17 1.04 -8.25 3.34
C PHE A 17 1.08 -8.82 1.91
N MET A 18 1.78 -9.95 1.70
CA MET A 18 1.70 -10.70 0.43
C MET A 18 0.29 -11.25 0.18
N ILE A 19 -0.30 -11.93 1.16
CA ILE A 19 -1.66 -12.49 1.08
C ILE A 19 -2.66 -11.38 0.80
N ASN A 20 -2.56 -10.26 1.51
CA ASN A 20 -3.42 -9.10 1.33
C ASN A 20 -3.45 -8.58 -0.12
N TYR A 21 -2.27 -8.44 -0.75
CA TYR A 21 -2.20 -8.01 -2.15
C TYR A 21 -2.60 -9.09 -3.15
N LEU A 22 -2.32 -10.37 -2.84
CA LEU A 22 -2.81 -11.49 -3.63
C LEU A 22 -4.35 -11.50 -3.68
N ASP A 23 -5.00 -11.33 -2.53
CA ASP A 23 -6.46 -11.29 -2.40
C ASP A 23 -7.08 -10.10 -3.16
N ARG A 24 -6.43 -8.92 -3.09
CA ARG A 24 -6.87 -7.72 -3.82
C ARG A 24 -6.78 -7.90 -5.34
N VAL A 25 -5.64 -8.42 -5.81
CA VAL A 25 -5.37 -8.61 -7.24
C VAL A 25 -6.19 -9.76 -7.83
N ALA A 26 -6.61 -10.74 -7.01
CA ALA A 26 -7.38 -11.89 -7.45
C ALA A 26 -8.63 -11.51 -8.25
N LEU A 27 -9.36 -10.47 -7.83
CA LEU A 27 -10.54 -10.01 -8.56
C LEU A 27 -10.16 -9.47 -9.95
N SER A 28 -9.14 -8.63 -10.06
CA SER A 28 -8.77 -8.02 -11.34
C SER A 28 -8.25 -9.06 -12.36
N ILE A 29 -7.55 -10.10 -11.90
CA ILE A 29 -7.13 -11.22 -12.75
C ILE A 29 -8.32 -12.02 -13.26
N THR A 30 -9.36 -12.18 -12.45
CA THR A 30 -10.53 -13.02 -12.78
C THR A 30 -11.66 -12.24 -13.46
N VAL A 31 -11.53 -10.92 -13.65
CA VAL A 31 -12.54 -10.07 -14.35
C VAL A 31 -13.03 -10.71 -15.65
N PRO A 32 -12.17 -11.17 -16.60
CA PRO A 32 -12.67 -11.68 -17.87
C PRO A 32 -13.54 -12.93 -17.76
N MET A 33 -13.38 -13.70 -16.67
CA MET A 33 -14.21 -14.89 -16.40
C MET A 33 -15.52 -14.49 -15.71
N ILE A 34 -15.45 -13.60 -14.71
CA ILE A 34 -16.60 -13.12 -13.93
C ILE A 34 -17.53 -12.30 -14.82
N GLU A 35 -16.99 -11.45 -15.71
CA GLU A 35 -17.74 -10.64 -16.68
C GLU A 35 -18.68 -11.54 -17.52
N LYS A 36 -18.16 -12.64 -18.04
CA LYS A 36 -18.93 -13.60 -18.84
C LYS A 36 -19.95 -14.40 -18.02
N ASP A 37 -19.59 -14.77 -16.81
CA ASP A 37 -20.40 -15.65 -15.97
C ASP A 37 -21.54 -14.88 -15.26
N LEU A 38 -21.29 -13.68 -14.79
CA LEU A 38 -22.27 -12.84 -14.08
C LEU A 38 -22.87 -11.72 -14.94
N MET A 39 -22.49 -11.63 -16.22
CA MET A 39 -22.96 -10.62 -17.18
C MET A 39 -22.78 -9.18 -16.67
N LEU A 40 -21.64 -8.91 -16.02
CA LEU A 40 -21.31 -7.60 -15.47
C LEU A 40 -20.61 -6.74 -16.53
N ASN A 41 -20.90 -5.42 -16.50
CA ASN A 41 -20.26 -4.45 -17.39
C ASN A 41 -19.09 -3.71 -16.69
N ALA A 42 -18.34 -2.91 -17.46
CA ALA A 42 -17.17 -2.19 -16.96
C ALA A 42 -17.51 -1.17 -15.86
N GLU A 43 -18.65 -0.48 -15.95
CA GLU A 43 -19.10 0.46 -14.90
C GLU A 43 -19.36 -0.26 -13.58
N GLN A 44 -20.02 -1.41 -13.63
CA GLN A 44 -20.29 -2.25 -12.47
C GLN A 44 -18.98 -2.75 -11.83
N PHE A 45 -17.99 -3.17 -12.62
CA PHE A 45 -16.67 -3.53 -12.10
C PHE A 45 -15.97 -2.34 -11.46
N GLY A 46 -16.07 -1.15 -12.04
CA GLY A 46 -15.55 0.07 -11.44
C GLY A 46 -16.12 0.33 -10.05
N LEU A 47 -17.43 0.19 -9.89
CA LEU A 47 -18.12 0.32 -8.61
C LEU A 47 -17.71 -0.79 -7.61
N ILE A 48 -17.59 -2.04 -8.06
CA ILE A 48 -17.15 -3.17 -7.24
C ILE A 48 -15.73 -2.93 -6.72
N PHE A 49 -14.80 -2.49 -7.57
CA PHE A 49 -13.44 -2.14 -7.14
C PHE A 49 -13.40 -0.96 -6.17
N GLY A 50 -14.16 0.12 -6.47
CA GLY A 50 -14.22 1.30 -5.62
C GLY A 50 -14.86 1.03 -4.26
N SER A 51 -15.85 0.15 -4.20
CA SER A 51 -16.58 -0.19 -2.97
C SER A 51 -15.69 -0.83 -1.90
N PHE A 52 -14.65 -1.56 -2.30
CA PHE A 52 -13.63 -2.08 -1.38
C PHE A 52 -12.98 -0.94 -0.59
N PHE A 53 -12.56 0.13 -1.26
CA PHE A 53 -11.87 1.25 -0.62
C PHE A 53 -12.79 2.05 0.29
N PHE A 54 -14.09 2.05 0.03
CA PHE A 54 -15.08 2.65 0.94
C PHE A 54 -15.08 1.94 2.30
N GLY A 55 -15.18 0.61 2.31
CA GLY A 55 -15.09 -0.18 3.53
C GLY A 55 -13.72 -0.05 4.22
N TYR A 56 -12.64 -0.14 3.44
CA TYR A 56 -11.27 -0.03 3.91
C TYR A 56 -10.97 1.31 4.61
N ALA A 57 -11.38 2.44 4.02
CA ALA A 57 -11.11 3.76 4.58
C ALA A 57 -11.77 3.96 5.95
N ILE A 58 -13.02 3.55 6.11
CA ILE A 58 -13.75 3.65 7.38
C ILE A 58 -13.12 2.76 8.44
N PHE A 59 -12.84 1.51 8.11
CA PHE A 59 -12.35 0.53 9.07
C PHE A 59 -10.83 0.62 9.34
N ASN A 60 -10.08 1.36 8.53
CA ASN A 60 -8.71 1.72 8.87
C ASN A 60 -8.66 2.56 10.17
N PHE A 61 -9.60 3.51 10.33
CA PHE A 61 -9.72 4.31 11.54
C PHE A 61 -10.28 3.49 12.72
N ILE A 62 -11.42 2.82 12.53
CA ILE A 62 -12.07 2.00 13.56
C ILE A 62 -11.13 0.89 14.01
N GLY A 63 -10.43 0.25 13.06
CA GLY A 63 -9.45 -0.78 13.32
C GLY A 63 -8.27 -0.29 14.16
N GLY A 64 -7.79 0.94 13.93
CA GLY A 64 -6.78 1.57 14.77
C GLY A 64 -7.21 1.67 16.23
N LEU A 65 -8.45 2.12 16.49
CA LEU A 65 -9.02 2.16 17.85
C LEU A 65 -9.17 0.75 18.45
N ALA A 66 -9.58 -0.22 17.67
CA ALA A 66 -9.69 -1.61 18.12
C ALA A 66 -8.32 -2.19 18.50
N VAL A 67 -7.28 -1.91 17.70
CA VAL A 67 -5.90 -2.32 17.98
C VAL A 67 -5.39 -1.71 19.28
N ASP A 68 -5.76 -0.47 19.58
CA ASP A 68 -5.37 0.16 20.86
C ASP A 68 -6.05 -0.46 22.06
N ARG A 69 -7.29 -0.88 21.92
CA ARG A 69 -8.09 -1.44 23.02
C ARG A 69 -7.84 -2.93 23.24
N TYR A 70 -7.76 -3.71 22.16
CA TYR A 70 -7.75 -5.18 22.23
C TYR A 70 -6.41 -5.83 21.89
N GLY A 71 -5.42 -5.02 21.45
CA GLY A 71 -4.10 -5.50 21.06
C GLY A 71 -4.00 -5.91 19.59
N PRO A 72 -2.79 -5.80 19.01
CA PRO A 72 -2.56 -6.06 17.57
C PRO A 72 -2.68 -7.54 17.19
N THR A 73 -2.35 -8.48 18.09
CA THR A 73 -2.42 -9.93 17.79
C THR A 73 -3.85 -10.36 17.52
N LEU A 74 -4.77 -10.00 18.42
CA LEU A 74 -6.18 -10.39 18.31
C LEU A 74 -6.84 -9.70 17.11
N VAL A 75 -6.65 -8.38 17.00
CA VAL A 75 -7.31 -7.60 15.94
C VAL A 75 -6.85 -8.02 14.55
N LEU A 76 -5.54 -8.20 14.35
CA LEU A 76 -5.01 -8.67 13.05
C LEU A 76 -5.48 -10.08 12.73
N GLY A 77 -5.43 -11.00 13.69
CA GLY A 77 -5.87 -12.38 13.46
C GLY A 77 -7.35 -12.47 13.08
N ILE A 78 -8.24 -11.73 13.77
CA ILE A 78 -9.67 -11.65 13.41
C ILE A 78 -9.85 -10.97 12.05
N ALA A 79 -9.13 -9.89 11.78
CA ALA A 79 -9.18 -9.19 10.50
C ALA A 79 -8.83 -10.14 9.34
N VAL A 80 -7.73 -10.90 9.47
CA VAL A 80 -7.33 -11.90 8.45
C VAL A 80 -8.40 -12.97 8.27
N ALA A 81 -8.96 -13.50 9.36
CA ALA A 81 -10.04 -14.48 9.28
C ALA A 81 -11.25 -13.94 8.51
N LEU A 82 -11.72 -12.74 8.87
CA LEU A 82 -12.88 -12.12 8.24
C LEU A 82 -12.64 -11.80 6.78
N TRP A 83 -11.50 -11.16 6.42
CA TRP A 83 -11.26 -10.86 5.01
C TRP A 83 -11.07 -12.12 4.17
N SER A 84 -10.41 -13.17 4.71
CA SER A 84 -10.29 -14.44 4.00
C SER A 84 -11.65 -15.08 3.76
N ILE A 85 -12.54 -15.07 4.75
CA ILE A 85 -13.92 -15.55 4.61
C ILE A 85 -14.65 -14.75 3.53
N PHE A 86 -14.61 -13.41 3.56
CA PHE A 86 -15.28 -12.60 2.53
C PHE A 86 -14.66 -12.77 1.14
N CYS A 87 -13.34 -12.97 1.06
CA CYS A 87 -12.66 -13.36 -0.17
C CYS A 87 -13.22 -14.69 -0.70
N GLY A 88 -13.27 -15.72 0.13
CA GLY A 88 -13.85 -17.03 -0.23
C GLY A 88 -15.34 -16.96 -0.59
N MET A 89 -16.12 -16.15 0.13
CA MET A 89 -17.55 -15.93 -0.18
C MET A 89 -17.77 -15.29 -1.56
N THR A 90 -16.77 -14.64 -2.14
CA THR A 90 -16.82 -14.16 -3.53
C THR A 90 -17.16 -15.30 -4.51
N ALA A 91 -16.76 -16.54 -4.21
CA ALA A 91 -17.10 -17.72 -5.00
C ALA A 91 -18.62 -17.98 -5.13
N PHE A 92 -19.41 -17.50 -4.18
CA PHE A 92 -20.86 -17.66 -4.15
C PHE A 92 -21.62 -16.45 -4.69
N ALA A 93 -20.92 -15.45 -5.21
CA ALA A 93 -21.55 -14.27 -5.78
C ALA A 93 -22.37 -14.65 -7.03
N THR A 94 -23.59 -14.10 -7.10
CA THR A 94 -24.58 -14.37 -8.15
C THR A 94 -24.83 -13.18 -9.07
N GLY A 95 -24.21 -12.02 -8.79
CA GLY A 95 -24.36 -10.82 -9.60
C GLY A 95 -23.79 -9.58 -8.93
N PHE A 96 -24.10 -8.41 -9.47
CA PHE A 96 -23.54 -7.12 -9.09
C PHE A 96 -23.65 -6.82 -7.60
N TYR A 97 -24.85 -6.88 -7.02
CA TYR A 97 -25.07 -6.50 -5.62
C TYR A 97 -24.37 -7.41 -4.63
N SER A 98 -24.34 -8.72 -4.90
CA SER A 98 -23.60 -9.67 -4.05
C SER A 98 -22.09 -9.40 -4.07
N MET A 99 -21.52 -9.13 -5.26
CA MET A 99 -20.11 -8.73 -5.40
C MET A 99 -19.81 -7.41 -4.69
N LEU A 100 -20.67 -6.41 -4.85
CA LEU A 100 -20.51 -5.09 -4.23
C LEU A 100 -20.48 -5.18 -2.70
N ILE A 101 -21.46 -5.89 -2.11
CA ILE A 101 -21.55 -6.05 -0.64
C ILE A 101 -20.32 -6.81 -0.12
N LEU A 102 -19.95 -7.92 -0.78
CA LEU A 102 -18.76 -8.69 -0.39
C LEU A 102 -17.48 -7.87 -0.46
N ARG A 103 -17.34 -6.98 -1.43
CA ARG A 103 -16.19 -6.09 -1.55
C ARG A 103 -16.15 -5.02 -0.47
N ILE A 104 -17.28 -4.47 -0.08
CA ILE A 104 -17.36 -3.55 1.08
C ILE A 104 -16.92 -4.28 2.36
N LEU A 105 -17.49 -5.46 2.63
CA LEU A 105 -17.17 -6.26 3.82
C LEU A 105 -15.70 -6.70 3.83
N PHE A 106 -15.17 -7.10 2.67
CA PHE A 106 -13.75 -7.43 2.49
C PHE A 106 -12.85 -6.23 2.81
N GLY A 107 -13.18 -5.04 2.29
CA GLY A 107 -12.45 -3.80 2.60
C GLY A 107 -12.51 -3.42 4.09
N MET A 108 -13.69 -3.56 4.71
CA MET A 108 -13.86 -3.35 6.16
C MET A 108 -12.95 -4.26 6.98
N ALA A 109 -12.88 -5.54 6.61
CA ALA A 109 -12.06 -6.51 7.32
C ALA A 109 -10.54 -6.27 7.15
N GLU A 110 -10.09 -5.77 6.00
CA GLU A 110 -8.68 -5.43 5.76
C GLU A 110 -8.21 -4.13 6.46
N GLY A 111 -9.14 -3.23 6.81
CA GLY A 111 -8.80 -1.91 7.37
C GLY A 111 -7.76 -1.93 8.51
N PRO A 112 -7.83 -2.83 9.49
CA PRO A 112 -6.92 -2.84 10.65
C PRO A 112 -5.47 -3.25 10.36
N ILE A 113 -5.11 -3.75 9.16
CA ILE A 113 -3.81 -4.36 8.88
C ILE A 113 -2.61 -3.45 9.19
N SER A 114 -2.64 -2.21 8.71
CA SER A 114 -1.53 -1.27 8.86
C SER A 114 -1.33 -0.83 10.30
N SER A 115 -2.42 -0.55 11.01
CA SER A 115 -2.39 -0.17 12.43
C SER A 115 -1.89 -1.31 13.31
N SER A 116 -2.32 -2.55 13.03
CA SER A 116 -1.88 -3.74 13.73
C SER A 116 -0.39 -4.00 13.53
N ALA A 117 0.08 -3.95 12.28
CA ALA A 117 1.48 -4.15 11.95
C ALA A 117 2.38 -3.09 12.61
N ASN A 118 1.99 -1.82 12.55
CA ASN A 118 2.74 -0.72 13.16
C ASN A 118 2.83 -0.89 14.68
N LYS A 119 1.72 -1.19 15.36
CA LYS A 119 1.72 -1.40 16.81
C LYS A 119 2.53 -2.64 17.21
N MET A 120 2.49 -3.72 16.43
CA MET A 120 3.29 -4.92 16.65
C MET A 120 4.79 -4.60 16.56
N ILE A 121 5.22 -3.92 15.49
CA ILE A 121 6.63 -3.54 15.31
C ILE A 121 7.10 -2.62 16.45
N ASN A 122 6.31 -1.63 16.85
CA ASN A 122 6.66 -0.75 17.96
C ASN A 122 6.73 -1.48 19.31
N GLY A 123 5.97 -2.55 19.49
CA GLY A 123 6.02 -3.40 20.68
C GLY A 123 7.24 -4.31 20.74
N TRP A 124 7.71 -4.82 19.59
CA TRP A 124 8.75 -5.84 19.52
C TRP A 124 10.15 -5.31 19.13
N PHE A 125 10.23 -4.12 18.54
CA PHE A 125 11.48 -3.56 18.04
C PHE A 125 11.86 -2.23 18.71
N PRO A 126 13.17 -2.01 18.94
CA PRO A 126 13.67 -0.68 19.29
C PRO A 126 13.52 0.27 18.10
N LYS A 127 13.43 1.59 18.35
CA LYS A 127 13.24 2.62 17.30
C LYS A 127 14.26 2.51 16.15
N LYS A 128 15.54 2.24 16.47
CA LYS A 128 16.64 2.11 15.48
C LYS A 128 16.40 0.99 14.46
N GLN A 129 15.64 -0.05 14.81
CA GLN A 129 15.37 -1.20 13.94
C GLN A 129 13.93 -1.24 13.41
N ALA A 130 13.01 -0.45 13.98
CA ALA A 130 11.61 -0.42 13.62
C ALA A 130 11.40 -0.03 12.14
N ALA A 131 12.15 0.95 11.63
CA ALA A 131 12.08 1.37 10.23
C ALA A 131 12.48 0.24 9.27
N THR A 132 13.55 -0.50 9.58
CA THR A 132 13.99 -1.66 8.79
C THR A 132 12.95 -2.76 8.80
N ALA A 133 12.37 -3.06 9.98
CA ALA A 133 11.31 -4.05 10.11
C ALA A 133 10.05 -3.67 9.30
N MET A 134 9.63 -2.38 9.36
CA MET A 134 8.52 -1.85 8.57
C MET A 134 8.80 -1.90 7.06
N GLY A 135 10.02 -1.58 6.64
CA GLY A 135 10.43 -1.70 5.23
C GLY A 135 10.35 -3.13 4.71
N LEU A 136 10.86 -4.08 5.50
CA LEU A 136 10.83 -5.51 5.14
C LEU A 136 9.39 -6.03 5.02
N LEU A 137 8.52 -5.78 6.01
CA LEU A 137 7.14 -6.26 5.92
C LEU A 137 6.37 -5.60 4.77
N SER A 138 6.62 -4.30 4.50
CA SER A 138 5.95 -3.56 3.41
C SER A 138 6.33 -4.09 2.02
N ALA A 139 7.52 -4.68 1.88
CA ALA A 139 7.97 -5.33 0.66
C ALA A 139 7.09 -6.55 0.26
N GLY A 140 6.33 -7.09 1.21
CA GLY A 140 5.31 -8.12 0.95
C GLY A 140 4.23 -7.68 -0.03
N SER A 141 3.85 -6.39 -0.02
CA SER A 141 2.78 -5.87 -0.89
C SER A 141 3.09 -6.01 -2.40
N PRO A 142 4.18 -5.42 -2.94
CA PRO A 142 4.47 -5.56 -4.36
C PRO A 142 4.83 -7.00 -4.75
N LEU A 143 5.44 -7.79 -3.85
CA LEU A 143 5.71 -9.21 -4.12
C LEU A 143 4.42 -10.02 -4.14
N GLY A 144 3.45 -9.73 -3.26
CA GLY A 144 2.12 -10.32 -3.30
C GLY A 144 1.40 -10.03 -4.62
N GLY A 145 1.45 -8.77 -5.08
CA GLY A 145 0.95 -8.40 -6.41
C GLY A 145 1.64 -9.14 -7.56
N ALA A 146 2.96 -9.33 -7.46
CA ALA A 146 3.73 -10.06 -8.48
C ALA A 146 3.32 -11.53 -8.58
N VAL A 147 3.18 -12.23 -7.46
CA VAL A 147 2.81 -13.66 -7.47
C VAL A 147 1.31 -13.88 -7.70
N ALA A 148 0.48 -12.86 -7.49
CA ALA A 148 -0.97 -12.97 -7.64
C ALA A 148 -1.36 -13.36 -9.07
N GLY A 149 -0.79 -12.72 -10.10
CA GLY A 149 -1.06 -13.06 -11.49
C GLY A 149 -0.89 -14.54 -11.77
N PRO A 150 0.33 -15.10 -11.66
CA PRO A 150 0.59 -16.51 -11.90
C PRO A 150 -0.23 -17.47 -11.04
N ILE A 151 -0.36 -17.22 -9.74
CA ILE A 151 -1.09 -18.10 -8.81
C ILE A 151 -2.58 -18.09 -9.13
N VAL A 152 -3.20 -16.91 -9.15
CA VAL A 152 -4.64 -16.78 -9.38
C VAL A 152 -5.01 -17.19 -10.78
N GLY A 153 -4.22 -16.78 -11.78
CA GLY A 153 -4.44 -17.17 -13.18
C GLY A 153 -4.38 -18.68 -13.39
N TYR A 154 -3.39 -19.36 -12.80
CA TYR A 154 -3.31 -20.82 -12.84
C TYR A 154 -4.52 -21.48 -12.16
N LEU A 155 -4.87 -21.06 -10.94
CA LEU A 155 -5.99 -21.61 -10.21
C LEU A 155 -7.32 -21.39 -10.95
N ALA A 156 -7.51 -20.19 -11.51
CA ALA A 156 -8.72 -19.85 -12.25
C ALA A 156 -8.86 -20.65 -13.57
N LEU A 157 -7.74 -20.90 -14.26
CA LEU A 157 -7.75 -21.72 -15.47
C LEU A 157 -7.96 -23.21 -15.17
N ALA A 158 -7.35 -23.72 -14.08
CA ALA A 158 -7.43 -25.15 -13.75
C ALA A 158 -8.76 -25.54 -13.08
N PHE A 159 -9.32 -24.68 -12.23
CA PHE A 159 -10.45 -25.00 -11.36
C PHE A 159 -11.64 -24.05 -11.50
N GLY A 160 -11.52 -23.02 -12.33
CA GLY A 160 -12.48 -21.93 -12.45
C GLY A 160 -12.29 -20.85 -11.37
N TRP A 161 -12.79 -19.62 -11.63
CA TRP A 161 -12.59 -18.47 -10.76
C TRP A 161 -13.18 -18.65 -9.35
N ARG A 162 -14.31 -19.37 -9.22
CA ARG A 162 -14.93 -19.62 -7.91
C ARG A 162 -14.02 -20.45 -7.00
N MET A 163 -13.48 -21.56 -7.51
CA MET A 163 -12.55 -22.39 -6.74
C MET A 163 -11.23 -21.67 -6.45
N ALA A 164 -10.77 -20.80 -7.34
CA ALA A 164 -9.59 -19.97 -7.08
C ALA A 164 -9.77 -19.12 -5.82
N PHE A 165 -10.91 -18.45 -5.65
CA PHE A 165 -11.22 -17.68 -4.44
C PHE A 165 -11.31 -18.54 -3.17
N MET A 166 -11.87 -19.74 -3.28
CA MET A 166 -11.93 -20.71 -2.16
C MET A 166 -10.53 -21.15 -1.70
N ILE A 167 -9.65 -21.45 -2.65
CA ILE A 167 -8.27 -21.86 -2.36
C ILE A 167 -7.49 -20.69 -1.74
N ILE A 168 -7.62 -19.49 -2.27
CA ILE A 168 -6.96 -18.29 -1.73
C ILE A 168 -7.42 -18.00 -0.30
N CYS A 169 -8.72 -18.10 -0.02
CA CYS A 169 -9.29 -18.01 1.32
C CYS A 169 -8.59 -18.96 2.30
N SER A 170 -8.35 -20.21 1.90
CA SER A 170 -7.71 -21.21 2.75
C SER A 170 -6.29 -20.81 3.17
N ILE A 171 -5.54 -20.11 2.31
CA ILE A 171 -4.18 -19.62 2.62
C ILE A 171 -4.22 -18.62 3.77
N GLY A 172 -5.15 -17.66 3.73
CA GLY A 172 -5.33 -16.68 4.81
C GLY A 172 -5.76 -17.32 6.13
N ILE A 173 -6.67 -18.31 6.09
CA ILE A 173 -7.10 -19.05 7.30
C ILE A 173 -5.93 -19.83 7.91
N VAL A 174 -5.12 -20.52 7.10
CA VAL A 174 -3.91 -21.22 7.59
C VAL A 174 -2.94 -20.22 8.22
N TRP A 175 -2.71 -19.07 7.57
CA TRP A 175 -1.85 -18.03 8.15
C TRP A 175 -2.39 -17.54 9.51
N MET A 176 -3.67 -17.29 9.64
CA MET A 176 -4.32 -16.86 10.88
C MET A 176 -4.10 -17.87 12.02
N LEU A 177 -4.22 -19.17 11.73
CA LEU A 177 -3.97 -20.22 12.73
C LEU A 177 -2.51 -20.19 13.21
N VAL A 178 -1.55 -20.08 12.27
CA VAL A 178 -0.12 -19.94 12.62
C VAL A 178 0.13 -18.66 13.44
N TRP A 179 -0.51 -17.55 13.07
CA TRP A 179 -0.40 -16.27 13.76
C TRP A 179 -0.80 -16.37 15.24
N PHE A 180 -1.97 -16.90 15.53
CA PHE A 180 -2.43 -17.05 16.92
C PHE A 180 -1.61 -18.04 17.74
N PHE A 181 -1.00 -19.03 17.09
CA PHE A 181 -0.13 -19.97 17.76
C PHE A 181 1.23 -19.38 18.13
N VAL A 182 1.81 -18.52 17.29
CA VAL A 182 3.20 -18.05 17.42
C VAL A 182 3.31 -16.70 18.12
N VAL A 183 2.35 -15.77 17.88
CA VAL A 183 2.52 -14.35 18.19
C VAL A 183 1.77 -13.92 19.44
N ALA A 184 2.40 -13.04 20.21
CA ALA A 184 1.80 -12.35 21.35
C ALA A 184 1.99 -10.83 21.23
N ASP A 185 1.08 -10.04 21.83
CA ASP A 185 1.13 -8.56 21.78
C ASP A 185 2.40 -7.98 22.41
N ASN A 186 2.94 -8.64 23.43
CA ASN A 186 4.08 -8.16 24.18
C ASN A 186 5.14 -9.26 24.28
N PRO A 187 6.43 -8.94 24.04
CA PRO A 187 7.52 -9.89 24.25
C PRO A 187 7.50 -10.58 25.62
N ALA A 188 7.20 -9.83 26.69
CA ALA A 188 7.15 -10.38 28.06
C ALA A 188 6.02 -11.40 28.28
N LYS A 189 4.96 -11.39 27.47
CA LYS A 189 3.84 -12.33 27.54
C LYS A 189 3.98 -13.51 26.57
N SER A 190 5.03 -13.53 25.75
CA SER A 190 5.24 -14.56 24.74
C SER A 190 5.79 -15.83 25.37
N LYS A 191 5.17 -16.97 25.08
CA LYS A 191 5.67 -18.30 25.48
C LYS A 191 6.85 -18.79 24.63
N HIS A 192 7.15 -18.10 23.54
CA HIS A 192 8.12 -18.53 22.52
C HIS A 192 9.37 -17.65 22.46
N VAL A 193 9.41 -16.51 23.15
CA VAL A 193 10.58 -15.62 23.23
C VAL A 193 11.66 -16.24 24.13
N SER A 194 12.92 -16.13 23.72
CA SER A 194 14.04 -16.55 24.57
C SER A 194 14.38 -15.45 25.60
N GLU A 195 14.88 -15.84 26.77
CA GLU A 195 15.29 -14.90 27.82
C GLU A 195 16.34 -13.90 27.31
N ASN A 196 17.28 -14.36 26.51
CA ASN A 196 18.31 -13.51 25.91
C ASN A 196 17.73 -12.46 24.94
N GLU A 197 16.70 -12.83 24.16
CA GLU A 197 16.03 -11.92 23.24
C GLU A 197 15.18 -10.91 24.03
N LEU A 198 14.48 -11.35 25.09
CA LEU A 198 13.72 -10.48 25.96
C LEU A 198 14.62 -9.46 26.67
N ALA A 199 15.76 -9.90 27.21
CA ALA A 199 16.76 -9.03 27.84
C ALA A 199 17.31 -8.00 26.84
N LEU A 200 17.62 -8.42 25.61
CA LEU A 200 18.06 -7.53 24.55
C LEU A 200 16.99 -6.46 24.20
N ILE A 201 15.75 -6.88 24.05
CA ILE A 201 14.63 -5.94 23.74
C ILE A 201 14.48 -4.92 24.88
N ASN A 202 14.52 -5.35 26.14
CA ASN A 202 14.38 -4.48 27.29
C ASN A 202 15.54 -3.50 27.40
N LYS A 203 16.78 -3.96 27.30
CA LYS A 203 17.98 -3.12 27.30
C LYS A 203 17.91 -2.02 26.24
N LEU A 204 17.56 -2.37 25.00
CA LEU A 204 17.44 -1.42 23.90
C LEU A 204 16.24 -0.45 24.04
N LYS A 205 15.27 -0.77 24.91
CA LYS A 205 14.17 0.13 25.25
C LYS A 205 14.52 1.07 26.41
N GLU A 206 15.29 0.62 27.38
CA GLU A 206 15.73 1.43 28.53
C GLU A 206 16.69 2.55 28.13
N GLU A 207 17.61 2.32 27.17
CA GLU A 207 18.48 3.34 26.60
C GLU A 207 17.70 4.55 26.00
N LYS A 208 16.39 4.44 25.86
CA LYS A 208 15.51 5.40 25.22
C LYS A 208 14.81 6.38 26.19
N ILE A 209 14.55 5.97 27.42
CA ILE A 209 13.78 6.78 28.38
C ILE A 209 14.53 8.07 28.73
N SER A 210 15.87 8.00 28.76
CA SER A 210 16.73 9.16 29.04
C SER A 210 16.78 10.20 27.91
N GLU A 211 16.40 9.87 26.67
CA GLU A 211 16.42 10.81 25.53
C GLU A 211 15.05 11.49 25.27
N GLU A 212 13.95 10.97 25.82
CA GLU A 212 12.59 11.47 25.55
C GLU A 212 12.10 12.55 26.53
N GLU A 213 12.69 12.67 27.72
CA GLU A 213 12.26 13.67 28.72
C GLU A 213 12.61 15.12 28.37
N GLU A 214 13.57 15.37 27.44
CA GLU A 214 14.01 16.73 27.08
C GLU A 214 13.16 17.47 26.04
N LEU A 215 12.10 16.87 25.45
CA LEU A 215 11.43 17.42 24.25
C LEU A 215 9.92 17.67 24.39
N SER A 216 9.38 17.84 25.61
CA SER A 216 7.91 17.91 25.78
C SER A 216 7.27 19.29 25.62
N ASP A 217 8.01 20.37 25.44
CA ASP A 217 7.47 21.73 25.39
C ASP A 217 7.31 22.27 23.95
N ALA A 218 6.07 22.69 23.62
CA ALA A 218 5.62 23.47 22.46
C ALA A 218 5.18 22.72 21.20
N ALA A 219 4.47 21.59 21.32
CA ALA A 219 3.77 21.04 20.16
C ALA A 219 2.46 21.79 19.87
N HIS A 220 2.33 22.39 18.69
CA HIS A 220 1.04 22.88 18.19
C HIS A 220 -0.01 21.78 18.13
N GLY A 221 -1.30 22.13 18.23
CA GLY A 221 -2.39 21.18 18.05
C GLY A 221 -2.37 20.54 16.65
N LEU A 222 -2.89 19.31 16.52
CA LEU A 222 -2.93 18.59 15.23
C LEU A 222 -3.53 19.45 14.10
N GLY A 223 -4.60 20.20 14.38
CA GLY A 223 -5.25 21.08 13.40
C GLY A 223 -4.36 22.15 12.79
N TYR A 224 -3.30 22.59 13.50
CA TYR A 224 -2.30 23.48 12.96
C TYR A 224 -1.51 22.82 11.83
N TYR A 225 -1.02 21.60 12.05
CA TYR A 225 -0.25 20.86 11.05
C TYR A 225 -1.09 20.49 9.84
N LEU A 226 -2.35 20.08 10.05
CA LEU A 226 -3.26 19.69 8.94
C LEU A 226 -3.59 20.86 8.01
N LYS A 227 -3.51 22.12 8.49
CA LYS A 227 -3.70 23.32 7.68
C LYS A 227 -2.45 23.79 6.96
N GLN A 228 -1.27 23.23 7.26
CA GLN A 228 -0.04 23.61 6.60
C GLN A 228 -0.07 23.24 5.11
N PRO A 229 0.27 24.18 4.19
CA PRO A 229 0.26 23.92 2.75
C PRO A 229 1.11 22.72 2.35
N ILE A 230 2.23 22.48 3.05
CA ILE A 230 3.12 21.35 2.79
C ILE A 230 2.42 19.99 3.09
N ILE A 231 1.61 19.92 4.15
CA ILE A 231 0.86 18.69 4.48
C ILE A 231 -0.29 18.48 3.51
N LEU A 232 -1.02 19.54 3.13
CA LEU A 232 -2.11 19.47 2.19
C LEU A 232 -1.63 19.02 0.79
N VAL A 233 -0.51 19.59 0.31
CA VAL A 233 0.05 19.20 -0.98
C VAL A 233 0.66 17.79 -0.94
N THR A 234 1.23 17.38 0.20
CA THR A 234 1.72 16.01 0.38
C THR A 234 0.56 15.01 0.36
N ALA A 235 -0.57 15.33 1.00
CA ALA A 235 -1.79 14.52 0.96
C ALA A 235 -2.35 14.40 -0.46
N PHE A 236 -2.39 15.49 -1.20
CA PHE A 236 -2.83 15.47 -2.60
C PHE A 236 -1.87 14.70 -3.50
N ALA A 237 -0.56 14.86 -3.33
CA ALA A 237 0.43 14.08 -4.08
C ALA A 237 0.33 12.58 -3.77
N PHE A 238 0.02 12.21 -2.52
CA PHE A 238 -0.25 10.82 -2.15
C PHE A 238 -1.56 10.30 -2.71
N PHE A 239 -2.59 11.14 -2.85
CA PHE A 239 -3.79 10.82 -3.62
C PHE A 239 -3.44 10.51 -5.08
N CYS A 240 -2.62 11.34 -5.73
CA CYS A 240 -2.20 11.16 -7.12
C CYS A 240 -1.36 9.88 -7.32
N TYR A 241 -0.47 9.59 -6.37
CA TYR A 241 0.27 8.32 -6.28
C TYR A 241 -0.69 7.12 -6.27
N ASN A 242 -1.64 7.14 -5.33
CA ASN A 242 -2.59 6.06 -5.17
C ASN A 242 -3.56 5.94 -6.34
N TYR A 243 -3.87 7.04 -7.06
CA TYR A 243 -4.72 7.01 -8.24
C TYR A 243 -4.13 6.11 -9.33
N ILE A 244 -2.83 6.27 -9.65
CA ILE A 244 -2.15 5.39 -10.60
C ILE A 244 -2.07 3.96 -10.07
N LEU A 245 -1.71 3.79 -8.79
CA LEU A 245 -1.54 2.47 -8.19
C LEU A 245 -2.85 1.67 -8.20
N PHE A 246 -3.97 2.29 -7.83
CA PHE A 246 -5.27 1.62 -7.79
C PHE A 246 -5.88 1.44 -9.18
N PHE A 247 -5.62 2.34 -10.11
CA PHE A 247 -5.92 2.13 -11.53
C PHE A 247 -5.18 0.88 -12.05
N PHE A 248 -3.87 0.79 -11.83
CA PHE A 248 -3.05 -0.35 -12.21
C PHE A 248 -3.56 -1.65 -11.57
N LEU A 249 -3.76 -1.65 -10.26
CA LEU A 249 -4.21 -2.81 -9.51
C LEU A 249 -5.56 -3.33 -10.01
N SER A 250 -6.50 -2.44 -10.34
CA SER A 250 -7.87 -2.82 -10.70
C SER A 250 -8.03 -3.15 -12.18
N TRP A 251 -7.44 -2.35 -13.07
CA TRP A 251 -7.78 -2.37 -14.49
C TRP A 251 -6.69 -2.85 -15.43
N PHE A 252 -5.43 -2.91 -14.99
CA PHE A 252 -4.34 -3.31 -15.89
C PHE A 252 -4.50 -4.73 -16.45
N PRO A 253 -4.93 -5.76 -15.67
CA PRO A 253 -5.22 -7.07 -16.23
C PRO A 253 -6.33 -7.06 -17.30
N ALA A 254 -7.42 -6.35 -17.04
CA ALA A 254 -8.52 -6.21 -18.02
C ALA A 254 -8.07 -5.46 -19.28
N TYR A 255 -7.24 -4.42 -19.15
CA TYR A 255 -6.63 -3.71 -20.27
C TYR A 255 -5.80 -4.66 -21.15
N LEU A 256 -4.97 -5.52 -20.58
CA LEU A 256 -4.17 -6.48 -21.33
C LEU A 256 -5.04 -7.45 -22.15
N VAL A 257 -6.17 -7.89 -21.59
CA VAL A 257 -7.10 -8.79 -22.28
C VAL A 257 -7.92 -8.05 -23.34
N GLN A 258 -8.52 -6.92 -22.98
CA GLN A 258 -9.50 -6.23 -23.85
C GLN A 258 -8.85 -5.40 -24.95
N ALA A 259 -7.74 -4.70 -24.63
CA ALA A 259 -7.06 -3.83 -25.60
C ALA A 259 -5.98 -4.56 -26.43
N HIS A 260 -5.34 -5.58 -25.85
CA HIS A 260 -4.24 -6.30 -26.48
C HIS A 260 -4.52 -7.77 -26.79
N ASN A 261 -5.73 -8.26 -26.53
CA ASN A 261 -6.19 -9.63 -26.84
C ASN A 261 -5.33 -10.75 -26.20
N LEU A 262 -4.70 -10.47 -25.06
CA LEU A 262 -3.96 -11.51 -24.35
C LEU A 262 -4.94 -12.55 -23.79
N ASN A 263 -4.57 -13.82 -23.88
CA ASN A 263 -5.29 -14.85 -23.13
C ASN A 263 -4.97 -14.74 -21.61
N ILE A 264 -5.76 -15.43 -20.78
CA ILE A 264 -5.65 -15.33 -19.32
C ILE A 264 -4.27 -15.74 -18.82
N LYS A 265 -3.62 -16.74 -19.43
CA LYS A 265 -2.28 -17.17 -19.05
C LYS A 265 -1.23 -16.10 -19.34
N GLU A 266 -1.26 -15.55 -20.54
CA GLU A 266 -0.34 -14.47 -20.95
C GLU A 266 -0.54 -13.22 -20.10
N MET A 267 -1.77 -12.79 -19.90
CA MET A 267 -2.13 -11.65 -19.05
C MET A 267 -1.62 -11.85 -17.63
N SER A 268 -1.84 -13.03 -17.04
CA SER A 268 -1.43 -13.34 -15.66
C SER A 268 0.09 -13.28 -15.47
N LEU A 269 0.87 -13.79 -16.43
CA LEU A 269 2.33 -13.74 -16.40
C LEU A 269 2.83 -12.31 -16.66
N THR A 270 2.22 -11.60 -17.60
CA THR A 270 2.61 -10.24 -17.97
C THR A 270 2.35 -9.24 -16.84
N THR A 271 1.26 -9.40 -16.12
CA THR A 271 0.90 -8.52 -14.99
C THR A 271 1.94 -8.57 -13.85
N MET A 272 2.70 -9.65 -13.72
CA MET A 272 3.77 -9.80 -12.72
C MET A 272 4.90 -8.78 -12.93
N ILE A 273 5.22 -8.43 -14.18
CA ILE A 273 6.42 -7.62 -14.52
C ILE A 273 6.42 -6.25 -13.84
N PRO A 274 5.37 -5.42 -13.96
CA PRO A 274 5.36 -4.11 -13.28
C PRO A 274 5.49 -4.20 -11.76
N TRP A 275 4.93 -5.25 -11.14
CA TRP A 275 5.04 -5.44 -9.69
C TRP A 275 6.48 -5.74 -9.24
N ILE A 276 7.21 -6.59 -9.98
CA ILE A 276 8.63 -6.89 -9.70
C ILE A 276 9.46 -5.62 -9.84
N VAL A 277 9.23 -4.87 -10.91
CA VAL A 277 9.93 -3.60 -11.16
C VAL A 277 9.59 -2.57 -10.07
N GLY A 278 8.34 -2.52 -9.62
CA GLY A 278 7.91 -1.69 -8.49
C GLY A 278 8.58 -2.07 -7.18
N PHE A 279 8.75 -3.35 -6.89
CA PHE A 279 9.51 -3.83 -5.72
C PHE A 279 10.94 -3.27 -5.70
N VAL A 280 11.63 -3.28 -6.85
CA VAL A 280 12.96 -2.67 -6.98
C VAL A 280 12.90 -1.16 -6.73
N GLY A 281 11.88 -0.46 -7.25
CA GLY A 281 11.65 0.97 -7.02
C GLY A 281 11.49 1.29 -5.53
N LEU A 282 10.69 0.48 -4.81
CA LEU A 282 10.49 0.64 -3.36
C LEU A 282 11.81 0.54 -2.58
N ALA A 283 12.66 -0.44 -2.93
CA ALA A 283 13.94 -0.63 -2.27
C ALA A 283 14.92 0.54 -2.52
N LEU A 284 14.85 1.16 -3.70
CA LEU A 284 15.76 2.25 -4.09
C LEU A 284 15.30 3.63 -3.62
N GLY A 285 14.01 3.84 -3.33
CA GLY A 285 13.43 5.16 -3.07
C GLY A 285 14.09 5.92 -1.92
N GLY A 286 14.25 5.27 -0.77
CA GLY A 286 14.94 5.85 0.38
C GLY A 286 16.41 6.18 0.09
N TYR A 287 17.14 5.23 -0.50
CA TYR A 287 18.55 5.39 -0.85
C TYR A 287 18.80 6.59 -1.78
N ILE A 288 17.98 6.72 -2.84
CA ILE A 288 18.06 7.83 -3.79
C ILE A 288 17.85 9.17 -3.08
N SER A 289 16.84 9.26 -2.23
CA SER A 289 16.53 10.48 -1.49
C SER A 289 17.65 10.88 -0.53
N ASP A 290 18.23 9.92 0.17
CA ASP A 290 19.34 10.18 1.10
C ASP A 290 20.63 10.57 0.36
N LYS A 291 20.90 9.96 -0.80
CA LYS A 291 22.02 10.33 -1.67
C LYS A 291 21.89 11.79 -2.16
N ILE A 292 20.68 12.20 -2.59
CA ILE A 292 20.43 13.59 -2.99
C ILE A 292 20.57 14.54 -1.80
N PHE A 293 20.13 14.13 -0.61
CA PHE A 293 20.34 14.91 0.62
C PHE A 293 21.82 15.11 0.93
N ASN A 294 22.63 14.08 0.84
CA ASN A 294 24.08 14.16 1.05
C ASN A 294 24.78 15.11 0.07
N ILE A 295 24.25 15.25 -1.16
CA ILE A 295 24.80 16.17 -2.17
C ILE A 295 24.31 17.61 -1.93
N THR A 296 23.03 17.79 -1.61
CA THR A 296 22.42 19.12 -1.55
C THR A 296 22.50 19.77 -0.16
N GLY A 297 22.65 18.98 0.90
CA GLY A 297 22.61 19.43 2.31
C GLY A 297 21.22 19.93 2.75
N LYS A 298 20.18 19.80 1.90
CA LYS A 298 18.84 20.37 2.13
C LYS A 298 17.78 19.27 2.13
N LEU A 299 17.30 18.89 3.31
CA LEU A 299 16.40 17.76 3.51
C LEU A 299 15.11 17.85 2.68
N LEU A 300 14.32 18.91 2.84
CA LEU A 300 13.07 19.11 2.10
C LEU A 300 13.29 19.26 0.58
N LEU A 301 14.43 19.79 0.14
CA LEU A 301 14.76 19.89 -1.27
C LEU A 301 14.99 18.50 -1.87
N SER A 302 15.71 17.63 -1.17
CA SER A 302 15.95 16.25 -1.65
C SER A 302 14.63 15.46 -1.77
N ARG A 303 13.74 15.56 -0.76
CA ARG A 303 12.40 14.95 -0.82
C ARG A 303 11.59 15.50 -2.00
N LYS A 304 11.58 16.83 -2.19
CA LYS A 304 10.89 17.49 -3.31
C LYS A 304 11.40 17.03 -4.67
N ILE A 305 12.72 16.99 -4.86
CA ILE A 305 13.32 16.55 -6.14
C ILE A 305 12.84 15.13 -6.48
N VAL A 306 13.00 14.17 -5.55
CA VAL A 306 12.57 12.79 -5.78
C VAL A 306 11.08 12.71 -6.09
N LEU A 307 10.25 13.39 -5.31
CA LEU A 307 8.80 13.33 -5.47
C LEU A 307 8.35 13.90 -6.81
N VAL A 308 8.84 15.09 -7.19
CA VAL A 308 8.45 15.76 -8.45
C VAL A 308 8.94 14.99 -9.67
N THR A 309 10.23 14.62 -9.71
CA THR A 309 10.79 13.92 -10.88
C THR A 309 10.18 12.55 -11.08
N SER A 310 9.98 11.81 -10.01
CA SER A 310 9.39 10.46 -10.08
C SER A 310 7.89 10.49 -10.42
N LEU A 311 7.10 11.41 -9.84
CA LEU A 311 5.68 11.56 -10.22
C LEU A 311 5.51 12.00 -11.65
N LEU A 312 6.36 12.93 -12.17
CA LEU A 312 6.31 13.34 -13.58
C LEU A 312 6.69 12.19 -14.52
N ALA A 313 7.75 11.44 -14.19
CA ALA A 313 8.14 10.28 -14.98
C ALA A 313 7.01 9.22 -14.99
N ALA A 314 6.41 8.92 -13.84
CA ALA A 314 5.27 8.02 -13.76
C ALA A 314 4.06 8.52 -14.56
N ALA A 315 3.76 9.83 -14.49
CA ALA A 315 2.66 10.47 -15.22
C ALA A 315 2.83 10.34 -16.75
N ILE A 316 4.01 10.65 -17.25
CA ILE A 316 4.33 10.55 -18.68
C ILE A 316 4.22 9.09 -19.14
N CYS A 317 4.85 8.17 -18.42
CA CYS A 317 4.85 6.75 -18.78
C CYS A 317 3.45 6.14 -18.76
N VAL A 318 2.62 6.43 -17.73
CA VAL A 318 1.25 5.91 -17.69
C VAL A 318 0.39 6.50 -18.80
N ALA A 319 0.49 7.81 -19.08
CA ALA A 319 -0.28 8.42 -20.15
C ALA A 319 0.08 7.82 -21.54
N LEU A 320 1.37 7.61 -21.80
CA LEU A 320 1.84 6.99 -23.05
C LEU A 320 1.45 5.50 -23.14
N ALA A 321 1.39 4.77 -22.03
CA ALA A 321 1.03 3.36 -22.04
C ALA A 321 -0.36 3.09 -22.63
N GLY A 322 -1.29 4.03 -22.49
CA GLY A 322 -2.63 3.93 -23.08
C GLY A 322 -2.66 4.19 -24.59
N THR A 323 -1.65 4.83 -25.16
CA THR A 323 -1.65 5.24 -26.59
C THR A 323 -0.93 4.26 -27.51
N VAL A 324 -0.21 3.28 -26.97
CA VAL A 324 0.57 2.33 -27.77
C VAL A 324 -0.28 1.11 -28.15
N SER A 325 -0.16 0.68 -29.41
CA SER A 325 -0.92 -0.45 -29.96
C SER A 325 -0.30 -1.83 -29.65
N SER A 326 0.97 -1.87 -29.23
CA SER A 326 1.70 -3.12 -28.95
C SER A 326 1.79 -3.41 -27.45
N VAL A 327 1.66 -4.68 -27.08
CA VAL A 327 1.75 -5.16 -25.69
C VAL A 327 3.08 -4.81 -25.04
N VAL A 328 4.20 -5.05 -25.72
CA VAL A 328 5.53 -4.91 -25.13
C VAL A 328 5.80 -3.47 -24.70
N PRO A 329 5.64 -2.44 -25.54
CA PRO A 329 5.79 -1.05 -25.09
C PRO A 329 4.80 -0.67 -23.99
N ALA A 330 3.54 -1.15 -24.03
CA ALA A 330 2.55 -0.85 -23.00
C ALA A 330 3.00 -1.37 -21.62
N VAL A 331 3.46 -2.62 -21.57
CA VAL A 331 3.97 -3.25 -20.33
C VAL A 331 5.26 -2.58 -19.86
N MET A 332 6.16 -2.23 -20.75
CA MET A 332 7.39 -1.52 -20.41
C MET A 332 7.10 -0.14 -19.81
N LEU A 333 6.26 0.65 -20.46
CA LEU A 333 5.87 1.99 -19.98
C LEU A 333 5.15 1.89 -18.63
N MET A 334 4.25 0.91 -18.47
CA MET A 334 3.57 0.70 -17.20
C MET A 334 4.55 0.26 -16.10
N SER A 335 5.52 -0.61 -16.42
CA SER A 335 6.56 -1.04 -15.48
C SER A 335 7.43 0.13 -15.02
N VAL A 336 7.84 1.00 -15.94
CA VAL A 336 8.60 2.21 -15.63
C VAL A 336 7.76 3.19 -14.80
N SER A 337 6.47 3.34 -15.12
CA SER A 337 5.54 4.15 -14.31
C SER A 337 5.47 3.65 -12.88
N ILE A 338 5.25 2.34 -12.68
CA ILE A 338 5.15 1.72 -11.36
C ILE A 338 6.50 1.79 -10.61
N PHE A 339 7.62 1.65 -11.29
CA PHE A 339 8.95 1.84 -10.69
C PHE A 339 9.11 3.23 -10.07
N PHE A 340 8.86 4.27 -10.84
CA PHE A 340 8.96 5.65 -10.35
C PHE A 340 7.92 5.95 -9.27
N LEU A 341 6.74 5.38 -9.39
CA LEU A 341 5.69 5.49 -8.39
C LEU A 341 6.19 4.95 -7.04
N TYR A 342 6.72 3.73 -7.01
CA TYR A 342 7.21 3.11 -5.78
C TYR A 342 8.46 3.79 -5.18
N ILE A 343 9.30 4.44 -5.99
CA ILE A 343 10.39 5.30 -5.49
C ILE A 343 9.83 6.40 -4.57
N THR A 344 8.65 6.94 -4.85
CA THR A 344 8.05 7.99 -4.01
C THR A 344 7.41 7.46 -2.73
N GLY A 345 7.16 6.16 -2.62
CA GLY A 345 6.36 5.56 -1.56
C GLY A 345 6.77 5.92 -0.13
N ALA A 346 8.09 5.99 0.14
CA ALA A 346 8.61 6.37 1.45
C ALA A 346 8.69 7.90 1.66
N ILE A 347 8.67 8.68 0.58
CA ILE A 347 8.96 10.12 0.62
C ILE A 347 7.84 10.92 1.30
N TYR A 348 6.59 10.52 1.12
CA TYR A 348 5.44 11.14 1.77
C TYR A 348 5.56 11.10 3.30
N TRP A 349 5.94 9.95 3.83
CA TRP A 349 6.13 9.73 5.27
C TRP A 349 7.34 10.48 5.80
N ALA A 350 8.42 10.52 5.01
CA ALA A 350 9.61 11.29 5.35
C ALA A 350 9.30 12.78 5.44
N ILE A 351 8.55 13.37 4.48
CA ILE A 351 8.12 14.78 4.56
C ILE A 351 7.32 15.05 5.84
N ILE A 352 6.37 14.17 6.19
CA ILE A 352 5.58 14.33 7.41
C ILE A 352 6.47 14.31 8.65
N GLN A 353 7.43 13.38 8.73
CA GLN A 353 8.37 13.28 9.83
C GLN A 353 9.31 14.50 9.93
N ASP A 354 9.66 15.11 8.78
CA ASP A 354 10.54 16.28 8.72
C ASP A 354 9.85 17.59 9.15
N VAL A 355 8.51 17.68 9.03
CA VAL A 355 7.79 18.96 9.26
C VAL A 355 6.79 18.93 10.42
N VAL A 356 6.42 17.75 10.91
CA VAL A 356 5.44 17.58 11.98
C VAL A 356 6.13 17.15 13.26
N HIS A 357 5.74 17.78 14.38
CA HIS A 357 6.26 17.39 15.69
C HIS A 357 5.98 15.92 16.01
N LYS A 358 6.93 15.22 16.64
CA LYS A 358 6.91 13.75 16.88
C LYS A 358 5.59 13.25 17.49
N SER A 359 4.99 14.01 18.42
CA SER A 359 3.71 13.67 19.08
C SER A 359 2.49 13.74 18.15
N ARG A 360 2.60 14.33 16.95
CA ARG A 360 1.48 14.56 16.01
C ARG A 360 1.68 13.88 14.66
N VAL A 361 2.82 13.23 14.43
CA VAL A 361 3.13 12.51 13.18
C VAL A 361 2.07 11.46 12.85
N GLY A 362 1.59 10.71 13.84
CA GLY A 362 0.56 9.69 13.63
C GLY A 362 -0.75 10.26 13.08
N GLY A 363 -1.23 11.37 13.67
CA GLY A 363 -2.46 12.02 13.20
C GLY A 363 -2.31 12.65 11.81
N ALA A 364 -1.17 13.27 11.51
CA ALA A 364 -0.89 13.84 10.19
C ALA A 364 -0.76 12.74 9.12
N SER A 365 -0.08 11.63 9.44
CA SER A 365 0.02 10.46 8.56
C SER A 365 -1.34 9.83 8.29
N GLY A 366 -2.18 9.69 9.30
CA GLY A 366 -3.54 9.19 9.15
C GLY A 366 -4.38 10.05 8.21
N PHE A 367 -4.28 11.39 8.34
CA PHE A 367 -4.95 12.31 7.43
C PHE A 367 -4.48 12.14 5.98
N VAL A 368 -3.16 12.12 5.75
CA VAL A 368 -2.60 11.92 4.40
C VAL A 368 -3.04 10.57 3.82
N HIS A 369 -3.05 9.51 4.62
CA HIS A 369 -3.49 8.18 4.20
C HIS A 369 -4.99 8.15 3.87
N MET A 370 -5.82 8.83 4.63
CA MET A 370 -7.26 8.95 4.38
C MET A 370 -7.53 9.62 3.02
N ILE A 371 -6.88 10.77 2.74
CA ILE A 371 -7.00 11.45 1.44
C ILE A 371 -6.51 10.55 0.31
N GLY A 372 -5.38 9.86 0.49
CA GLY A 372 -4.88 8.87 -0.48
C GLY A 372 -5.87 7.76 -0.77
N SER A 373 -6.58 7.26 0.24
CA SER A 373 -7.56 6.17 0.08
C SER A 373 -8.79 6.57 -0.76
N VAL A 374 -9.16 7.86 -0.78
CA VAL A 374 -10.25 8.36 -1.62
C VAL A 374 -10.00 8.12 -3.11
N SER A 375 -8.73 8.13 -3.55
CA SER A 375 -8.38 7.81 -4.94
C SER A 375 -8.74 6.38 -5.34
N GLY A 376 -8.73 5.46 -4.38
CA GLY A 376 -9.14 4.07 -4.57
C GLY A 376 -10.65 3.91 -4.82
N ILE A 377 -11.46 4.86 -4.34
CA ILE A 377 -12.89 4.93 -4.67
C ILE A 377 -13.05 5.55 -6.06
N ILE A 378 -12.44 6.71 -6.29
CA ILE A 378 -12.64 7.51 -7.50
C ILE A 378 -12.01 6.85 -8.73
N GLY A 379 -10.75 6.41 -8.64
CA GLY A 379 -9.98 5.93 -9.80
C GLY A 379 -10.63 4.76 -10.54
N PRO A 380 -10.96 3.64 -9.87
CA PRO A 380 -11.61 2.52 -10.52
C PRO A 380 -13.00 2.84 -11.07
N VAL A 381 -13.81 3.66 -10.35
CA VAL A 381 -15.16 4.05 -10.78
C VAL A 381 -15.10 4.91 -12.05
N VAL A 382 -14.26 5.94 -12.06
CA VAL A 382 -14.08 6.82 -13.23
C VAL A 382 -13.54 6.04 -14.43
N THR A 383 -12.61 5.12 -14.19
CA THR A 383 -12.08 4.27 -15.26
C THR A 383 -13.18 3.36 -15.83
N GLY A 384 -13.98 2.71 -14.99
CA GLY A 384 -15.09 1.87 -15.42
C GLY A 384 -16.11 2.64 -16.25
N TYR A 385 -16.48 3.86 -15.83
CA TYR A 385 -17.34 4.75 -16.58
C TYR A 385 -16.76 5.14 -17.96
N ILE A 386 -15.45 5.49 -18.01
CA ILE A 386 -14.79 5.82 -19.28
C ILE A 386 -14.81 4.62 -20.21
N VAL A 387 -14.40 3.44 -19.76
CA VAL A 387 -14.35 2.22 -20.57
C VAL A 387 -15.73 1.82 -21.05
N GLN A 388 -16.76 1.91 -20.20
CA GLN A 388 -18.15 1.59 -20.58
C GLN A 388 -18.66 2.48 -21.70
N ASN A 389 -18.33 3.79 -21.67
CA ASN A 389 -18.85 4.74 -22.64
C ASN A 389 -18.02 4.86 -23.93
N THR A 390 -16.71 4.58 -23.85
CA THR A 390 -15.80 4.74 -24.99
C THR A 390 -15.36 3.42 -25.63
N GLY A 391 -15.52 2.31 -24.93
CA GLY A 391 -14.97 1.02 -25.32
C GLY A 391 -13.43 0.94 -25.29
N LYS A 392 -12.74 1.97 -24.74
CA LYS A 392 -11.28 2.10 -24.79
C LYS A 392 -10.71 2.56 -23.44
N PHE A 393 -9.45 2.22 -23.20
CA PHE A 393 -8.72 2.61 -21.99
C PHE A 393 -7.91 3.91 -22.15
N ASP A 394 -7.66 4.38 -23.36
CA ASP A 394 -6.74 5.49 -23.68
C ASP A 394 -7.00 6.72 -22.81
N SER A 395 -8.26 7.17 -22.74
CA SER A 395 -8.66 8.33 -21.93
C SER A 395 -8.45 8.12 -20.43
N ALA A 396 -8.62 6.88 -19.93
CA ALA A 396 -8.38 6.57 -18.52
C ALA A 396 -6.87 6.61 -18.17
N PHE A 397 -6.00 6.13 -19.06
CA PHE A 397 -4.55 6.25 -18.91
C PHE A 397 -4.09 7.71 -18.94
N ILE A 398 -4.60 8.51 -19.91
CA ILE A 398 -4.28 9.94 -20.01
C ILE A 398 -4.75 10.69 -18.76
N LEU A 399 -5.95 10.39 -18.26
CA LEU A 399 -6.47 10.98 -17.02
C LEU A 399 -5.58 10.65 -15.82
N ALA A 400 -5.17 9.38 -15.66
CA ALA A 400 -4.29 8.97 -14.58
C ALA A 400 -2.93 9.70 -14.63
N GLY A 401 -2.38 9.86 -15.84
CA GLY A 401 -1.18 10.67 -16.07
C GLY A 401 -1.38 12.15 -15.74
N GLY A 402 -2.51 12.72 -16.15
CA GLY A 402 -2.87 14.12 -15.86
C GLY A 402 -3.00 14.40 -14.35
N VAL A 403 -3.66 13.51 -13.62
CA VAL A 403 -3.79 13.59 -12.16
C VAL A 403 -2.41 13.56 -11.49
N ALA A 404 -1.53 12.66 -11.90
CA ALA A 404 -0.19 12.58 -11.33
C ALA A 404 0.69 13.79 -11.70
N ALA A 405 0.61 14.28 -12.92
CA ALA A 405 1.30 15.51 -13.35
C ALA A 405 0.84 16.73 -12.52
N LEU A 406 -0.46 16.85 -12.27
CA LEU A 406 -1.00 17.91 -11.41
C LEU A 406 -0.43 17.81 -9.99
N GLY A 407 -0.34 16.60 -9.43
CA GLY A 407 0.29 16.38 -8.12
C GLY A 407 1.74 16.83 -8.08
N ALA A 408 2.52 16.46 -9.09
CA ALA A 408 3.92 16.87 -9.22
C ALA A 408 4.08 18.40 -9.32
N VAL A 409 3.26 19.05 -10.14
CA VAL A 409 3.26 20.51 -10.29
C VAL A 409 2.92 21.22 -8.98
N LEU A 410 1.90 20.78 -8.27
CA LEU A 410 1.53 21.36 -6.97
C LEU A 410 2.65 21.18 -5.92
N VAL A 411 3.30 20.01 -5.87
CA VAL A 411 4.48 19.80 -5.03
C VAL A 411 5.60 20.78 -5.39
N LEU A 412 5.85 20.95 -6.70
CA LEU A 412 6.88 21.86 -7.20
C LEU A 412 6.62 23.32 -6.76
N LEU A 413 5.38 23.76 -6.80
CA LEU A 413 5.00 25.14 -6.49
C LEU A 413 4.93 25.43 -4.98
N VAL A 414 4.41 24.48 -4.20
CA VAL A 414 4.07 24.69 -2.78
C VAL A 414 5.23 24.36 -1.86
N ILE A 415 5.96 23.28 -2.09
CA ILE A 415 7.11 22.93 -1.24
C ILE A 415 8.28 23.85 -1.58
N LYS A 416 8.41 24.94 -0.82
CA LYS A 416 9.55 25.85 -0.92
C LYS A 416 10.60 25.44 0.10
N ALA A 417 11.87 25.40 -0.30
CA ALA A 417 12.97 25.26 0.65
C ALA A 417 12.92 26.44 1.63
N PRO A 418 13.00 26.23 2.95
CA PRO A 418 13.02 27.32 3.90
C PRO A 418 14.18 28.27 3.58
N ARG A 419 13.88 29.56 3.51
CA ARG A 419 14.84 30.65 3.19
C ARG A 419 15.77 30.88 4.36
N ASN A 420 16.40 30.22 5.05
CA ASN A 420 17.23 30.31 6.25
C ASN A 420 16.62 29.57 7.45
N ALA A 421 16.78 28.26 7.51
CA ALA A 421 16.92 27.59 8.78
C ALA A 421 18.43 27.44 9.04
N ALA A 422 18.91 27.98 10.14
CA ALA A 422 20.28 27.84 10.57
C ALA A 422 20.68 26.34 10.54
N GLN A 423 21.77 26.01 9.87
CA GLN A 423 22.32 24.67 9.82
C GLN A 423 22.54 24.18 11.25
N PRO A 424 22.06 22.99 11.64
CA PRO A 424 22.63 22.33 12.80
C PRO A 424 24.09 22.06 12.46
N GLN A 425 25.00 22.65 13.24
CA GLN A 425 26.43 22.37 13.15
C GLN A 425 26.61 20.86 13.44
N ILE A 426 26.88 20.09 12.38
CA ILE A 426 27.40 18.73 12.54
C ILE A 426 28.83 18.90 13.06
N SER A 427 29.02 18.74 14.38
CA SER A 427 30.35 18.59 14.94
C SER A 427 30.99 17.33 14.32
N LYS A 428 32.03 17.54 13.54
CA LYS A 428 32.95 16.48 13.13
C LYS A 428 33.67 16.00 14.39
N HIS A 429 33.33 14.81 14.85
CA HIS A 429 34.19 13.95 15.66
C HIS A 429 34.18 12.56 15.09
#